data_b430373d30d4921adb8237798168b622
#
_entry.id   b430373d30d4921adb8237798168b622
#
_cell.length_a   1.000
_cell.length_b   1.000
_cell.length_c   1.000
_cell.angle_alpha   90.00
_cell.angle_beta   90.00
_cell.angle_gamma   90.00
#
_symmetry.space_group_name_H-M   'P 1'
#
loop_
_entity.id
_entity.type
_entity.pdbx_description
1 polymer ?
#
loop_
_entity_poly.entity_id
_entity_poly.type
_entity_poly.pdbx_seq_one_letter_code
_entity_poly.pdbx_strand_id
1 'polypeptide(L)'
;MTSRRVLFVGALLLAGVAILAIGVGSVAIAPSEVIGILVHQIFGVGETAQSAGATSIVIELRLPRILAAILVGAALAVVGGAFQSLLRNPLADPYVLGTSSGAALGAAIAILLPIGGVAW
;
A
#
# COMPACT_ATOMS: atom_id res chain seq x y z
N MET A 1 -3.11 -27.70 -3.51
CA MET A 1 -2.27 -26.66 -4.18
C MET A 1 -1.13 -26.32 -3.23
N THR A 2 0.12 -26.31 -3.72
CA THR A 2 1.29 -26.08 -2.85
C THR A 2 1.23 -24.62 -2.37
N SER A 3 1.42 -24.36 -1.06
CA SER A 3 1.38 -23.01 -0.44
C SER A 3 2.16 -21.95 -1.24
N ARG A 4 3.27 -22.34 -1.84
CA ARG A 4 4.07 -21.45 -2.71
C ARG A 4 3.30 -20.92 -3.92
N ARG A 5 2.44 -21.72 -4.56
CA ARG A 5 1.63 -21.27 -5.71
C ARG A 5 0.58 -20.25 -5.28
N VAL A 6 -0.04 -20.46 -4.14
CA VAL A 6 -1.04 -19.52 -3.59
C VAL A 6 -0.38 -18.19 -3.27
N LEU A 7 0.78 -18.21 -2.62
CA LEU A 7 1.53 -16.99 -2.32
C LEU A 7 1.97 -16.25 -3.58
N PHE A 8 2.46 -16.98 -4.58
CA PHE A 8 2.89 -16.37 -5.85
C PHE A 8 1.72 -15.74 -6.60
N VAL A 9 0.59 -16.43 -6.71
CA VAL A 9 -0.62 -15.88 -7.33
C VAL A 9 -1.14 -14.68 -6.55
N GLY A 10 -1.16 -14.74 -5.22
CA GLY A 10 -1.55 -13.61 -4.38
C GLY A 10 -0.65 -12.38 -4.57
N ALA A 11 0.66 -12.58 -4.65
CA ALA A 11 1.61 -11.50 -4.90
C ALA A 11 1.44 -10.86 -6.28
N LEU A 12 1.21 -11.68 -7.32
CA LEU A 12 0.93 -11.18 -8.67
C LEU A 12 -0.37 -10.38 -8.73
N LEU A 13 -1.43 -10.87 -8.08
CA LEU A 13 -2.70 -10.15 -7.99
C LEU A 13 -2.55 -8.82 -7.26
N LEU A 14 -1.83 -8.82 -6.14
CA LEU A 14 -1.55 -7.60 -5.38
C LEU A 14 -0.79 -6.58 -6.22
N ALA A 15 0.26 -7.01 -6.91
CA ALA A 15 1.04 -6.14 -7.80
C ALA A 15 0.16 -5.57 -8.95
N GLY A 16 -0.65 -6.41 -9.58
CA GLY A 16 -1.58 -5.98 -10.64
C GLY A 16 -2.59 -4.96 -10.13
N VAL A 17 -3.23 -5.23 -9.00
CA VAL A 17 -4.18 -4.29 -8.37
C VAL A 17 -3.49 -2.99 -7.96
N ALA A 18 -2.27 -3.04 -7.43
CA ALA A 18 -1.51 -1.85 -7.05
C ALA A 18 -1.21 -0.96 -8.27
N ILE A 19 -0.76 -1.54 -9.39
CA ILE A 19 -0.50 -0.81 -10.64
C ILE A 19 -1.78 -0.16 -11.17
N LEU A 20 -2.89 -0.90 -11.20
CA LEU A 20 -4.19 -0.36 -11.61
C LEU A 20 -4.65 0.77 -10.69
N ALA A 21 -4.50 0.61 -9.37
CA ALA A 21 -4.87 1.62 -8.39
C ALA A 21 -4.04 2.91 -8.51
N ILE A 22 -2.75 2.79 -8.88
CA ILE A 22 -1.91 3.95 -9.19
C ILE A 22 -2.41 4.65 -10.47
N GLY A 23 -2.86 3.91 -11.48
CA GLY A 23 -3.37 4.48 -12.75
C GLY A 23 -4.71 5.19 -12.60
N VAL A 24 -5.58 4.74 -11.69
CA VAL A 24 -6.94 5.24 -11.51
C VAL A 24 -6.98 6.40 -10.50
N GLY A 25 -7.60 7.51 -10.86
CA GLY A 25 -7.77 8.67 -9.98
C GLY A 25 -8.34 9.88 -10.72
N SER A 26 -8.24 11.08 -10.13
CA SER A 26 -8.70 12.33 -10.73
C SER A 26 -8.06 12.64 -12.10
N VAL A 27 -6.86 12.14 -12.31
CA VAL A 27 -6.17 12.13 -13.61
C VAL A 27 -5.94 10.66 -13.96
N ALA A 28 -6.47 10.19 -15.07
CA ALA A 28 -6.23 8.83 -15.56
C ALA A 28 -4.82 8.76 -16.16
N ILE A 29 -4.01 7.85 -15.63
CA ILE A 29 -2.64 7.58 -16.12
C ILE A 29 -2.63 6.13 -16.60
N ALA A 30 -2.19 5.90 -17.83
CA ALA A 30 -2.18 4.58 -18.39
C ALA A 30 -1.28 3.63 -17.59
N PRO A 31 -1.65 2.35 -17.41
CA PRO A 31 -0.81 1.40 -16.66
C PRO A 31 0.62 1.26 -17.22
N SER A 32 0.79 1.36 -18.53
CA SER A 32 2.10 1.38 -19.18
C SER A 32 2.94 2.58 -18.77
N GLU A 33 2.32 3.74 -18.63
CA GLU A 33 2.98 4.97 -18.16
C GLU A 33 3.38 4.87 -16.70
N VAL A 34 2.50 4.32 -15.85
CA VAL A 34 2.80 4.02 -14.44
C VAL A 34 4.03 3.11 -14.33
N ILE A 35 4.06 2.03 -15.10
CA ILE A 35 5.20 1.10 -15.11
C ILE A 35 6.47 1.83 -15.58
N GLY A 36 6.40 2.63 -16.62
CA GLY A 36 7.53 3.42 -17.12
C GLY A 36 8.09 4.37 -16.05
N ILE A 37 7.22 5.10 -15.34
CA ILE A 37 7.62 6.00 -14.24
C ILE A 37 8.32 5.21 -13.14
N LEU A 38 7.75 4.08 -12.70
CA LEU A 38 8.32 3.27 -11.64
C LEU A 38 9.67 2.66 -12.03
N VAL A 39 9.79 2.14 -13.25
CA VAL A 39 11.05 1.59 -13.77
C VAL A 39 12.12 2.67 -13.86
N HIS A 40 11.78 3.85 -14.37
CA HIS A 40 12.71 4.98 -14.43
C HIS A 40 13.17 5.41 -13.05
N GLN A 41 12.26 5.51 -12.08
CA GLN A 41 12.57 5.92 -10.72
C GLN A 41 13.47 4.91 -9.97
N ILE A 42 13.29 3.61 -10.22
CA ILE A 42 14.03 2.54 -9.51
C ILE A 42 15.36 2.23 -10.18
N PHE A 43 15.37 2.17 -11.52
CA PHE A 43 16.51 1.69 -12.28
C PHE A 43 17.24 2.79 -13.07
N GLY A 44 16.69 4.00 -13.15
CA GLY A 44 17.24 5.09 -13.95
C GLY A 44 17.22 4.84 -15.45
N VAL A 45 16.45 3.86 -15.93
CA VAL A 45 16.39 3.42 -17.34
C VAL A 45 15.06 3.85 -17.94
N GLY A 46 15.10 4.38 -19.17
CA GLY A 46 13.93 4.81 -19.92
C GLY A 46 13.91 6.31 -20.19
N GLU A 47 13.35 6.71 -21.32
CA GLU A 47 13.13 8.12 -21.64
C GLU A 47 11.92 8.63 -20.84
N THR A 48 12.07 9.80 -20.23
CA THR A 48 10.98 10.53 -19.58
C THR A 48 10.13 11.25 -20.65
N ALA A 49 9.45 10.45 -21.48
CA ALA A 49 8.40 10.99 -22.37
C ALA A 49 7.14 11.40 -21.56
N GLN A 50 7.17 11.19 -20.25
CA GLN A 50 6.05 11.44 -19.38
C GLN A 50 6.06 12.89 -18.89
N SER A 51 4.86 13.49 -18.78
CA SER A 51 4.74 14.83 -18.25
C SER A 51 5.26 14.88 -16.80
N ALA A 52 6.02 15.91 -16.44
CA ALA A 52 6.50 16.10 -15.07
C ALA A 52 5.36 16.03 -14.05
N GLY A 53 4.16 16.46 -14.42
CA GLY A 53 2.95 16.38 -13.60
C GLY A 53 2.51 14.94 -13.33
N ALA A 54 2.55 14.02 -14.30
CA ALA A 54 2.20 12.62 -14.09
C ALA A 54 3.18 11.94 -13.14
N THR A 55 4.47 12.21 -13.29
CA THR A 55 5.51 11.68 -12.40
C THR A 55 5.30 12.11 -10.95
N SER A 56 5.08 13.41 -10.69
CA SER A 56 4.81 13.89 -9.33
C SER A 56 3.54 13.27 -8.73
N ILE A 57 2.47 13.16 -9.52
CA ILE A 57 1.22 12.52 -9.06
C ILE A 57 1.46 11.06 -8.67
N VAL A 58 2.20 10.31 -9.48
CA VAL A 58 2.47 8.88 -9.22
C VAL A 58 3.39 8.72 -8.01
N ILE A 59 4.50 9.43 -7.97
CA ILE A 59 5.55 9.20 -6.96
C ILE A 59 5.23 9.86 -5.63
N GLU A 60 4.73 11.11 -5.64
CA GLU A 60 4.57 11.89 -4.41
C GLU A 60 3.19 11.70 -3.76
N LEU A 61 2.15 11.41 -4.56
CA LEU A 61 0.79 11.30 -4.03
C LEU A 61 0.26 9.87 -4.00
N ARG A 62 0.36 9.13 -5.12
CA ARG A 62 -0.32 7.82 -5.25
C ARG A 62 0.50 6.68 -4.68
N LEU A 63 1.78 6.62 -4.99
CA LEU A 63 2.65 5.55 -4.53
C LEU A 63 2.71 5.45 -2.99
N PRO A 64 2.94 6.53 -2.23
CA PRO A 64 2.97 6.45 -0.77
C PRO A 64 1.63 5.98 -0.19
N ARG A 65 0.50 6.45 -0.75
CA ARG A 65 -0.83 6.05 -0.30
C ARG A 65 -1.10 4.56 -0.53
N ILE A 66 -0.68 4.02 -1.68
CA ILE A 66 -0.87 2.59 -2.00
C ILE A 66 0.06 1.73 -1.16
N LEU A 67 1.31 2.14 -0.94
CA LEU A 67 2.21 1.44 -0.04
C LEU A 67 1.66 1.41 1.39
N ALA A 68 1.13 2.52 1.88
CA ALA A 68 0.47 2.57 3.19
C ALA A 68 -0.74 1.61 3.24
N ALA A 69 -1.58 1.56 2.21
CA ALA A 69 -2.72 0.64 2.15
C ALA A 69 -2.27 -0.84 2.17
N ILE A 70 -1.20 -1.18 1.46
CA ILE A 70 -0.62 -2.53 1.47
C ILE A 70 -0.11 -2.90 2.86
N LEU A 71 0.62 -1.98 3.52
CA LEU A 71 1.15 -2.21 4.87
C LEU A 71 0.04 -2.38 5.90
N VAL A 72 -1.00 -1.54 5.84
CA VAL A 72 -2.16 -1.65 6.73
C VAL A 72 -2.89 -2.96 6.50
N GLY A 73 -3.14 -3.34 5.24
CA GLY A 73 -3.79 -4.60 4.91
C GLY A 73 -2.99 -5.82 5.37
N ALA A 74 -1.67 -5.80 5.19
CA ALA A 74 -0.77 -6.85 5.67
C ALA A 74 -0.79 -6.95 7.21
N ALA A 75 -0.72 -5.82 7.90
CA ALA A 75 -0.78 -5.79 9.37
C ALA A 75 -2.11 -6.37 9.88
N LEU A 76 -3.24 -5.95 9.30
CA LEU A 76 -4.56 -6.47 9.67
C LEU A 76 -4.70 -7.97 9.39
N ALA A 77 -4.14 -8.46 8.29
CA ALA A 77 -4.16 -9.89 7.97
C ALA A 77 -3.37 -10.71 9.01
N VAL A 78 -2.19 -10.24 9.41
CA VAL A 78 -1.36 -10.91 10.43
C VAL A 78 -2.07 -10.90 11.79
N VAL A 79 -2.56 -9.73 12.21
CA VAL A 79 -3.27 -9.58 13.49
C VAL A 79 -4.55 -10.42 13.51
N GLY A 80 -5.34 -10.37 12.44
CA GLY A 80 -6.55 -11.19 12.31
C GLY A 80 -6.26 -12.68 12.43
N GLY A 81 -5.28 -13.18 11.69
CA GLY A 81 -4.86 -14.58 11.77
C GLY A 81 -4.34 -14.98 13.17
N ALA A 82 -3.57 -14.10 13.81
CA ALA A 82 -3.08 -14.34 15.16
C ALA A 82 -4.23 -14.44 16.19
N PHE A 83 -5.21 -13.54 16.13
CA PHE A 83 -6.37 -13.57 17.03
C PHE A 83 -7.26 -14.78 16.79
N GLN A 84 -7.55 -15.13 15.54
CA GLN A 84 -8.31 -16.34 15.22
C GLN A 84 -7.64 -17.59 15.78
N SER A 85 -6.32 -17.67 15.68
CA SER A 85 -5.54 -18.79 16.24
C SER A 85 -5.54 -18.80 17.76
N LEU A 86 -5.30 -17.65 18.39
CA LEU A 86 -5.23 -17.50 19.84
C LEU A 86 -6.57 -17.84 20.52
N LEU A 87 -7.66 -17.30 19.98
CA LEU A 87 -9.00 -17.46 20.53
C LEU A 87 -9.67 -18.77 20.05
N ARG A 88 -9.01 -19.50 19.12
CA ARG A 88 -9.56 -20.72 18.47
C ARG A 88 -10.96 -20.47 17.90
N ASN A 89 -11.21 -19.25 17.40
CA ASN A 89 -12.48 -18.81 16.86
C ASN A 89 -12.25 -18.15 15.51
N PRO A 90 -12.73 -18.74 14.40
CA PRO A 90 -12.59 -18.16 13.07
C PRO A 90 -13.37 -16.84 12.86
N LEU A 91 -14.28 -16.51 13.76
CA LEU A 91 -15.08 -15.27 13.76
C LEU A 91 -14.42 -14.17 14.63
N ALA A 92 -13.25 -14.42 15.19
CA ALA A 92 -12.54 -13.40 15.97
C ALA A 92 -12.17 -12.20 15.10
N ASP A 93 -12.63 -11.01 15.53
CA ASP A 93 -12.38 -9.76 14.83
C ASP A 93 -11.33 -8.94 15.60
N PRO A 94 -10.20 -8.56 14.97
CA PRO A 94 -9.19 -7.74 15.61
C PRO A 94 -9.70 -6.36 16.04
N TYR A 95 -10.77 -5.84 15.45
CA TYR A 95 -11.35 -4.55 15.83
C TYR A 95 -11.85 -4.52 17.29
N VAL A 96 -12.35 -5.64 17.79
CA VAL A 96 -12.87 -5.75 19.16
C VAL A 96 -11.79 -5.53 20.22
N LEU A 97 -10.52 -5.80 19.90
CA LEU A 97 -9.39 -5.71 20.83
C LEU A 97 -8.62 -4.38 20.75
N GLY A 98 -9.22 -3.36 20.13
CA GLY A 98 -8.67 -2.00 20.20
C GLY A 98 -7.74 -1.62 19.05
N THR A 99 -7.78 -2.31 17.90
CA THR A 99 -7.00 -1.90 16.71
C THR A 99 -7.35 -0.48 16.26
N SER A 100 -8.63 -0.08 16.38
CA SER A 100 -9.09 1.28 16.02
C SER A 100 -8.48 2.33 16.96
N SER A 101 -8.44 2.08 18.27
CA SER A 101 -7.83 3.01 19.23
C SER A 101 -6.31 3.07 19.09
N GLY A 102 -5.67 1.94 18.77
CA GLY A 102 -4.25 1.90 18.43
C GLY A 102 -3.92 2.69 17.17
N ALA A 103 -4.75 2.57 16.12
CA ALA A 103 -4.62 3.35 14.90
C ALA A 103 -4.80 4.86 15.14
N ALA A 104 -5.80 5.25 15.95
CA ALA A 104 -6.02 6.65 16.33
C ALA A 104 -4.84 7.23 17.12
N LEU A 105 -4.28 6.45 18.07
CA LEU A 105 -3.09 6.85 18.81
C LEU A 105 -1.88 6.99 17.87
N GLY A 106 -1.67 6.04 16.98
CA GLY A 106 -0.58 6.08 15.98
C GLY A 106 -0.69 7.30 15.08
N ALA A 107 -1.89 7.62 14.60
CA ALA A 107 -2.14 8.82 13.79
C ALA A 107 -1.86 10.11 14.60
N ALA A 108 -2.32 10.19 15.86
CA ALA A 108 -2.05 11.34 16.72
C ALA A 108 -0.53 11.53 16.94
N ILE A 109 0.20 10.46 17.20
CA ILE A 109 1.65 10.50 17.38
C ILE A 109 2.33 10.97 16.06
N ALA A 110 1.91 10.45 14.90
CA ALA A 110 2.49 10.83 13.62
C ALA A 110 2.24 12.31 13.26
N ILE A 111 1.10 12.88 13.68
CA ILE A 111 0.78 14.30 13.48
C ILE A 111 1.57 15.20 14.47
N LEU A 112 1.70 14.77 15.71
CA LEU A 112 2.36 15.58 16.76
C LEU A 112 3.89 15.53 16.68
N LEU A 113 4.46 14.41 16.21
CA LEU A 113 5.88 14.28 16.03
C LEU A 113 6.21 14.51 14.54
N PRO A 114 6.97 15.55 14.17
CA PRO A 114 7.37 15.80 12.78
C PRO A 114 8.40 14.77 12.33
N ILE A 115 7.95 13.52 12.18
CA ILE A 115 8.77 12.41 11.70
C ILE A 115 8.86 12.53 10.17
N GLY A 116 10.06 12.83 9.66
CA GLY A 116 10.31 12.91 8.23
C GLY A 116 10.36 14.33 7.63
N GLY A 117 10.34 15.39 8.43
CA GLY A 117 10.56 16.77 7.94
C GLY A 117 9.42 17.36 7.12
N VAL A 118 8.26 16.72 7.10
CA VAL A 118 7.04 17.24 6.47
C VAL A 118 6.29 18.04 7.51
N ALA A 119 6.45 19.37 7.48
CA ALA A 119 5.52 20.28 8.16
C ALA A 119 4.25 20.33 7.31
N TRP A 120 3.13 19.94 7.89
CA TRP A 120 1.79 20.04 7.28
C TRP A 120 1.32 21.48 7.24
#